data_4eb42c493d1d3dca71f50bb76b5e93dd
#
_entry.id   4eb42c493d1d3dca71f50bb76b5e93dd
#
_cell.length_a   1.000
_cell.length_b   1.000
_cell.length_c   1.000
_cell.angle_alpha   90.00
_cell.angle_beta   90.00
_cell.angle_gamma   90.00
#
_symmetry.space_group_name_H-M   'P 1'
#
loop_
_entity.id
_entity.type
_entity.pdbx_description
1 polymer ?
#
loop_
_entity_poly.entity_id
_entity_poly.type
_entity_poly.pdbx_seq_one_letter_code
_entity_poly.pdbx_strand_id
1 'polypeptide(L)'
;RRVTAIQNGKQILNMALSFQVEESGLEHDEGMPYVPAPETLKSLQELQSDIIDKIPEEFRENILRKRAYEVRPVTPMDYLKPQPIESLNNVWIRLTDNTIPNDVDHQRLVLTYMSDLTLLDSGLRVHGKDYMNTDIQTASLDHALWFYHPYKIDDWLLFSQHSPVTGAGRGLNFASIYTRDGKLVASACQEGLMRERS
;
A
#
# COMPACT_ATOMS: atom_id res chain seq x y z
N ARG A 1 -10.42 20.62 7.27
CA ARG A 1 -10.93 19.94 8.48
C ARG A 1 -9.77 19.44 9.33
N ARG A 2 -9.99 19.33 10.65
CA ARG A 2 -9.09 18.61 11.57
C ARG A 2 -9.88 17.50 12.24
N VAL A 3 -9.25 16.35 12.38
CA VAL A 3 -9.79 15.17 13.06
C VAL A 3 -8.78 14.72 14.10
N THR A 4 -9.27 14.41 15.29
CA THR A 4 -8.47 13.83 16.37
C THR A 4 -9.19 12.60 16.87
N ALA A 5 -8.53 11.43 16.81
CA ALA A 5 -9.03 10.22 17.43
C ALA A 5 -8.47 10.10 18.85
N ILE A 6 -9.34 9.77 19.79
CA ILE A 6 -9.02 9.65 21.23
C ILE A 6 -9.43 8.26 21.70
N GLN A 7 -8.53 7.56 22.36
CA GLN A 7 -8.78 6.27 23.00
C GLN A 7 -8.29 6.33 24.45
N ASN A 8 -9.15 5.96 25.38
CA ASN A 8 -8.85 5.98 26.83
C ASN A 8 -8.29 7.35 27.31
N GLY A 9 -8.84 8.45 26.80
CA GLY A 9 -8.44 9.82 27.14
C GLY A 9 -7.12 10.28 26.50
N LYS A 10 -6.48 9.46 25.66
CA LYS A 10 -5.24 9.79 24.95
C LYS A 10 -5.49 9.95 23.45
N GLN A 11 -4.88 10.97 22.87
CA GLN A 11 -4.89 11.14 21.42
C GLN A 11 -4.05 10.04 20.79
N ILE A 12 -4.63 9.32 19.83
CA ILE A 12 -3.98 8.23 19.08
C ILE A 12 -3.79 8.57 17.60
N LEU A 13 -4.52 9.55 17.08
CA LEU A 13 -4.37 10.02 15.69
C LEU A 13 -4.73 11.50 15.62
N ASN A 14 -4.02 12.21 14.77
CA ASN A 14 -4.34 13.57 14.36
C ASN A 14 -4.27 13.67 12.84
N MET A 15 -5.31 14.21 12.21
CA MET A 15 -5.40 14.32 10.76
C MET A 15 -5.86 15.73 10.37
N ALA A 16 -5.26 16.28 9.31
CA ALA A 16 -5.71 17.49 8.66
C ALA A 16 -6.16 17.17 7.23
N LEU A 17 -7.32 17.71 6.81
CA LEU A 17 -7.85 17.54 5.46
C LEU A 17 -8.15 18.91 4.85
N SER A 18 -7.80 19.08 3.57
CA SER A 18 -8.25 20.17 2.72
C SER A 18 -9.17 19.63 1.62
N PHE A 19 -10.09 20.48 1.18
CA PHE A 19 -11.08 20.18 0.16
C PHE A 19 -11.06 21.29 -0.88
N GLN A 20 -11.18 20.91 -2.14
CA GLN A 20 -11.27 21.84 -3.26
C GLN A 20 -12.50 21.51 -4.09
N VAL A 21 -13.17 22.52 -4.61
CA VAL A 21 -14.19 22.36 -5.62
C VAL A 21 -13.50 21.95 -6.93
N GLU A 22 -14.11 21.05 -7.68
CA GLU A 22 -13.58 20.60 -8.96
C GLU A 22 -13.51 21.75 -9.95
N GLU A 23 -12.34 21.97 -10.57
CA GLU A 23 -12.09 23.02 -11.55
C GLU A 23 -11.09 22.55 -12.60
N SER A 24 -11.12 23.14 -13.80
CA SER A 24 -10.15 22.84 -14.86
C SER A 24 -8.84 23.59 -14.64
N GLY A 25 -7.72 23.01 -15.07
CA GLY A 25 -6.40 23.61 -14.94
C GLY A 25 -5.37 23.00 -15.89
N LEU A 26 -4.09 23.26 -15.62
CA LEU A 26 -3.00 22.60 -16.31
C LEU A 26 -2.89 21.16 -15.82
N GLU A 27 -2.68 20.23 -16.75
CA GLU A 27 -2.54 18.80 -16.46
C GLU A 27 -1.17 18.30 -16.90
N HIS A 28 -0.54 17.51 -16.05
CA HIS A 28 0.70 16.80 -16.31
C HIS A 28 0.82 15.62 -15.34
N ASP A 29 1.26 14.49 -15.84
CA ASP A 29 1.77 13.36 -15.04
C ASP A 29 2.95 12.69 -15.78
N GLU A 30 3.73 11.89 -15.08
CA GLU A 30 4.89 11.17 -15.63
C GLU A 30 4.50 9.90 -16.40
N GLY A 31 3.21 9.55 -16.38
CA GLY A 31 2.68 8.34 -16.98
C GLY A 31 2.88 7.09 -16.12
N MET A 32 2.02 6.11 -16.34
CA MET A 32 2.07 4.82 -15.64
C MET A 32 3.29 4.02 -16.13
N PRO A 33 4.09 3.38 -15.24
CA PRO A 33 5.15 2.48 -15.67
C PRO A 33 4.57 1.26 -16.42
N TYR A 34 5.34 0.74 -17.37
CA TYR A 34 4.97 -0.48 -18.08
C TYR A 34 5.13 -1.69 -17.16
N VAL A 35 4.03 -2.37 -16.88
CA VAL A 35 3.98 -3.56 -16.03
C VAL A 35 3.06 -4.63 -16.64
N PRO A 36 3.26 -5.93 -16.32
CA PRO A 36 2.33 -6.99 -16.72
C PRO A 36 0.90 -6.74 -16.23
N ALA A 37 -0.08 -7.15 -17.05
CA ALA A 37 -1.49 -7.07 -16.65
C ALA A 37 -1.77 -7.93 -15.41
N PRO A 38 -2.66 -7.49 -14.51
CA PRO A 38 -2.90 -8.17 -13.24
C PRO A 38 -3.40 -9.61 -13.41
N GLU A 39 -4.12 -9.92 -14.48
CA GLU A 39 -4.62 -11.27 -14.77
C GLU A 39 -3.49 -12.29 -15.03
N THR A 40 -2.29 -11.84 -15.38
CA THR A 40 -1.12 -12.70 -15.64
C THR A 40 -0.30 -12.99 -14.39
N LEU A 41 -0.63 -12.33 -13.28
CA LEU A 41 0.11 -12.40 -12.02
C LEU A 41 -0.64 -13.26 -10.99
N LYS A 42 0.09 -13.94 -10.12
CA LYS A 42 -0.49 -14.57 -8.93
C LYS A 42 -0.85 -13.50 -7.89
N SER A 43 -1.95 -13.71 -7.19
CA SER A 43 -2.28 -12.89 -6.02
C SER A 43 -1.29 -13.16 -4.87
N LEU A 44 -1.15 -12.19 -3.98
CA LEU A 44 -0.35 -12.33 -2.76
C LEU A 44 -0.82 -13.53 -1.92
N GLN A 45 -2.13 -13.75 -1.85
CA GLN A 45 -2.72 -14.87 -1.13
C GLN A 45 -2.34 -16.21 -1.77
N GLU A 46 -2.35 -16.33 -3.10
CA GLU A 46 -1.88 -17.54 -3.81
C GLU A 46 -0.40 -17.80 -3.56
N LEU A 47 0.45 -16.76 -3.68
CA LEU A 47 1.90 -16.86 -3.43
C LEU A 47 2.20 -17.34 -2.00
N GLN A 48 1.48 -16.80 -1.01
CA GLN A 48 1.65 -17.18 0.39
C GLN A 48 1.05 -18.55 0.70
N SER A 49 -0.07 -18.92 0.06
CA SER A 49 -0.68 -20.25 0.21
C SER A 49 0.20 -21.36 -0.35
N ASP A 50 0.92 -21.11 -1.43
CA ASP A 50 1.85 -22.08 -2.03
C ASP A 50 2.99 -22.50 -1.08
N ILE A 51 3.28 -21.68 -0.07
CA ILE A 51 4.36 -21.91 0.91
C ILE A 51 3.88 -22.02 2.36
N ILE A 52 2.56 -22.11 2.57
CA ILE A 52 1.93 -22.00 3.91
C ILE A 52 2.50 -22.95 4.94
N ASP A 53 2.85 -24.18 4.54
CA ASP A 53 3.42 -25.20 5.44
C ASP A 53 4.82 -24.84 5.96
N LYS A 54 5.51 -23.92 5.27
CA LYS A 54 6.86 -23.45 5.63
C LYS A 54 6.82 -22.14 6.42
N ILE A 55 5.66 -21.53 6.54
CA ILE A 55 5.46 -20.28 7.30
C ILE A 55 5.18 -20.62 8.77
N PRO A 56 5.74 -19.87 9.73
CA PRO A 56 5.44 -20.06 11.16
C PRO A 56 3.94 -20.01 11.43
N GLU A 57 3.45 -20.90 12.30
CA GLU A 57 2.03 -21.11 12.58
C GLU A 57 1.31 -19.83 13.00
N GLU A 58 1.98 -18.99 13.75
CA GLU A 58 1.46 -17.69 14.22
C GLU A 58 1.04 -16.71 13.11
N PHE A 59 1.60 -16.86 11.89
CA PHE A 59 1.24 -16.01 10.74
C PHE A 59 0.19 -16.63 9.82
N ARG A 60 -0.04 -17.98 9.89
CA ARG A 60 -0.89 -18.71 8.94
C ARG A 60 -2.34 -18.25 8.96
N GLU A 61 -2.92 -18.03 10.15
CA GLU A 61 -4.29 -17.54 10.28
C GLU A 61 -4.48 -16.19 9.56
N ASN A 62 -3.53 -15.27 9.74
CA ASN A 62 -3.59 -13.96 9.11
C ASN A 62 -3.47 -14.06 7.59
N ILE A 63 -2.64 -14.96 7.06
CA ILE A 63 -2.46 -15.20 5.62
C ILE A 63 -3.72 -15.80 5.00
N LEU A 64 -4.32 -16.80 5.65
CA LEU A 64 -5.50 -17.50 5.15
C LEU A 64 -6.79 -16.69 5.32
N ARG A 65 -6.75 -15.61 6.08
CA ARG A 65 -7.91 -14.77 6.33
C ARG A 65 -8.41 -14.15 5.02
N LYS A 66 -9.70 -14.34 4.71
CA LYS A 66 -10.35 -13.68 3.58
C LYS A 66 -10.27 -12.15 3.73
N ARG A 67 -9.78 -11.48 2.71
CA ARG A 67 -9.71 -10.01 2.62
C ARG A 67 -10.80 -9.48 1.71
N ALA A 68 -11.21 -8.23 1.96
CA ALA A 68 -12.13 -7.50 1.07
C ALA A 68 -11.43 -6.92 -0.17
N TYR A 69 -10.14 -7.17 -0.32
CA TYR A 69 -9.30 -6.68 -1.42
C TYR A 69 -8.37 -7.77 -1.92
N GLU A 70 -7.92 -7.62 -3.15
CA GLU A 70 -6.95 -8.50 -3.79
C GLU A 70 -5.69 -7.70 -4.13
N VAL A 71 -4.54 -8.31 -3.88
CA VAL A 71 -3.21 -7.74 -4.11
C VAL A 71 -2.43 -8.66 -5.04
N ARG A 72 -1.84 -8.12 -6.11
CA ARG A 72 -0.99 -8.85 -7.06
C ARG A 72 0.34 -8.11 -7.26
N PRO A 73 1.40 -8.52 -6.57
CA PRO A 73 2.72 -7.92 -6.76
C PRO A 73 3.29 -8.26 -8.14
N VAL A 74 3.87 -7.26 -8.81
CA VAL A 74 4.55 -7.45 -10.10
C VAL A 74 5.87 -8.19 -9.91
N THR A 75 6.61 -7.82 -8.88
CA THR A 75 7.88 -8.48 -8.49
C THR A 75 7.78 -8.93 -7.02
N PRO A 76 7.20 -10.12 -6.77
CA PRO A 76 7.08 -10.63 -5.41
C PRO A 76 8.45 -10.94 -4.80
N MET A 77 8.58 -10.76 -3.49
CA MET A 77 9.73 -11.25 -2.73
C MET A 77 9.64 -12.77 -2.52
N ASP A 78 10.79 -13.41 -2.36
CA ASP A 78 10.84 -14.77 -1.79
C ASP A 78 10.67 -14.69 -0.26
N TYR A 79 9.48 -15.01 0.23
CA TYR A 79 9.16 -14.96 1.66
C TYR A 79 9.90 -16.00 2.51
N LEU A 80 10.49 -17.04 1.90
CA LEU A 80 11.25 -18.06 2.62
C LEU A 80 12.74 -17.71 2.73
N LYS A 81 13.25 -16.98 1.74
CA LYS A 81 14.66 -16.55 1.69
C LYS A 81 14.72 -15.13 1.13
N PRO A 82 14.19 -14.15 1.86
CA PRO A 82 14.15 -12.80 1.38
C PRO A 82 15.57 -12.28 1.10
N GLN A 83 15.75 -11.72 -0.08
CA GLN A 83 17.00 -11.09 -0.51
C GLN A 83 16.75 -9.61 -0.78
N PRO A 84 17.74 -8.75 -0.55
CA PRO A 84 17.67 -7.36 -0.96
C PRO A 84 17.37 -7.23 -2.45
N ILE A 85 16.36 -6.45 -2.78
CA ILE A 85 15.96 -6.09 -4.15
C ILE A 85 15.72 -4.59 -4.23
N GLU A 86 15.53 -4.06 -5.44
CA GLU A 86 15.26 -2.63 -5.63
C GLU A 86 14.03 -2.13 -4.85
N SER A 87 14.02 -0.85 -4.49
CA SER A 87 12.91 -0.25 -3.74
C SER A 87 11.62 -0.13 -4.55
N LEU A 88 11.70 -0.15 -5.89
CA LEU A 88 10.53 -0.08 -6.75
C LEU A 88 9.62 -1.29 -6.53
N ASN A 89 8.40 -1.03 -6.09
CA ASN A 89 7.40 -2.02 -5.76
C ASN A 89 6.09 -1.71 -6.48
N ASN A 90 5.90 -2.29 -7.65
CA ASN A 90 4.66 -2.17 -8.41
C ASN A 90 3.68 -3.26 -7.96
N VAL A 91 2.49 -2.84 -7.54
CA VAL A 91 1.47 -3.75 -7.00
C VAL A 91 0.11 -3.37 -7.56
N TRP A 92 -0.59 -4.33 -8.16
CA TRP A 92 -1.99 -4.18 -8.51
C TRP A 92 -2.87 -4.47 -7.30
N ILE A 93 -3.79 -3.56 -7.00
CA ILE A 93 -4.75 -3.71 -5.89
C ILE A 93 -6.15 -3.38 -6.40
N ARG A 94 -7.15 -4.14 -5.96
CA ARG A 94 -8.58 -3.85 -6.18
C ARG A 94 -9.40 -4.25 -4.97
N LEU A 95 -10.55 -3.59 -4.80
CA LEU A 95 -11.59 -4.03 -3.88
C LEU A 95 -12.32 -5.25 -4.48
N THR A 96 -12.58 -6.27 -3.66
CA THR A 96 -13.35 -7.45 -4.05
C THR A 96 -14.70 -7.54 -3.34
N ASP A 97 -14.93 -6.66 -2.36
CA ASP A 97 -16.19 -6.53 -1.65
C ASP A 97 -17.14 -5.60 -2.41
N ASN A 98 -18.23 -6.15 -2.92
CA ASN A 98 -19.25 -5.41 -3.67
C ASN A 98 -20.38 -4.84 -2.79
N THR A 99 -20.27 -4.93 -1.48
CA THR A 99 -21.24 -4.37 -0.53
C THR A 99 -20.99 -2.88 -0.24
N ILE A 100 -19.81 -2.37 -0.59
CA ILE A 100 -19.45 -0.97 -0.39
C ILE A 100 -20.12 -0.12 -1.49
N PRO A 101 -20.80 0.99 -1.11
CA PRO A 101 -21.41 1.88 -2.08
C PRO A 101 -20.38 2.44 -3.08
N ASN A 102 -20.77 2.49 -4.36
CA ASN A 102 -19.90 2.97 -5.44
C ASN A 102 -20.10 4.47 -5.69
N ASP A 103 -19.99 5.29 -4.64
CA ASP A 103 -19.95 6.75 -4.72
C ASP A 103 -18.54 7.30 -4.41
N VAL A 104 -18.32 8.54 -4.75
CA VAL A 104 -16.99 9.19 -4.66
C VAL A 104 -16.43 9.16 -3.24
N ASP A 105 -17.27 9.35 -2.23
CA ASP A 105 -16.82 9.44 -0.84
C ASP A 105 -16.37 8.06 -0.33
N HIS A 106 -17.15 7.01 -0.59
CA HIS A 106 -16.77 5.65 -0.23
C HIS A 106 -15.52 5.18 -0.99
N GLN A 107 -15.39 5.51 -2.28
CA GLN A 107 -14.19 5.20 -3.05
C GLN A 107 -12.95 5.86 -2.46
N ARG A 108 -13.03 7.14 -2.05
CA ARG A 108 -11.92 7.85 -1.39
C ARG A 108 -11.56 7.24 -0.03
N LEU A 109 -12.55 6.87 0.77
CA LEU A 109 -12.33 6.18 2.06
C LEU A 109 -11.62 4.85 1.87
N VAL A 110 -12.06 4.03 0.91
CA VAL A 110 -11.44 2.73 0.62
C VAL A 110 -10.01 2.91 0.09
N LEU A 111 -9.77 3.85 -0.83
CA LEU A 111 -8.43 4.10 -1.33
C LEU A 111 -7.50 4.62 -0.22
N THR A 112 -8.01 5.44 0.70
CA THR A 112 -7.24 5.88 1.89
C THR A 112 -6.78 4.68 2.72
N TYR A 113 -7.65 3.70 2.94
CA TYR A 113 -7.27 2.46 3.62
C TYR A 113 -6.26 1.64 2.78
N MET A 114 -6.51 1.48 1.49
CA MET A 114 -5.67 0.66 0.61
C MET A 114 -4.28 1.27 0.38
N SER A 115 -4.15 2.60 0.44
CA SER A 115 -2.86 3.29 0.23
C SER A 115 -1.80 2.98 1.28
N ASP A 116 -2.20 2.44 2.44
CA ASP A 116 -1.31 2.04 3.53
C ASP A 116 -0.90 0.54 3.48
N LEU A 117 -1.57 -0.28 2.66
CA LEU A 117 -1.43 -1.74 2.74
C LEU A 117 -0.03 -2.27 2.42
N THR A 118 0.69 -1.65 1.47
CA THR A 118 1.96 -2.15 0.94
C THR A 118 3.04 -1.07 0.85
N LEU A 119 2.77 0.12 1.36
CA LEU A 119 3.63 1.29 1.12
C LEU A 119 5.00 1.15 1.81
N LEU A 120 5.05 0.60 3.02
CA LEU A 120 6.31 0.35 3.74
C LEU A 120 7.16 -0.76 3.13
N ASP A 121 6.59 -1.64 2.30
CA ASP A 121 7.32 -2.74 1.67
C ASP A 121 8.48 -2.21 0.81
N SER A 122 8.31 -1.04 0.20
CA SER A 122 9.35 -0.43 -0.64
C SER A 122 10.64 -0.14 0.12
N GLY A 123 10.55 0.28 1.38
CA GLY A 123 11.69 0.51 2.24
C GLY A 123 12.25 -0.77 2.87
N LEU A 124 11.40 -1.78 3.12
CA LEU A 124 11.82 -3.06 3.71
C LEU A 124 12.56 -3.95 2.71
N ARG A 125 12.07 -4.03 1.47
CA ARG A 125 12.57 -4.93 0.44
C ARG A 125 14.03 -4.67 0.03
N VAL A 126 14.52 -3.43 0.16
CA VAL A 126 15.94 -3.11 -0.11
C VAL A 126 16.89 -3.74 0.90
N HIS A 127 16.36 -4.17 2.05
CA HIS A 127 17.09 -4.87 3.10
C HIS A 127 16.78 -6.37 3.14
N GLY A 128 15.99 -6.89 2.18
CA GLY A 128 15.52 -8.28 2.23
C GLY A 128 14.64 -8.55 3.44
N LYS A 129 13.80 -7.60 3.83
CA LYS A 129 12.89 -7.70 4.98
C LYS A 129 11.43 -7.59 4.54
N ASP A 130 10.54 -8.18 5.33
CA ASP A 130 9.10 -8.09 5.23
C ASP A 130 8.44 -8.09 6.62
N TYR A 131 7.11 -8.10 6.69
CA TYR A 131 6.37 -8.09 7.97
C TYR A 131 6.52 -9.36 8.80
N MET A 132 6.97 -10.47 8.21
CA MET A 132 7.17 -11.73 8.92
C MET A 132 8.53 -11.78 9.62
N ASN A 133 9.40 -10.81 9.36
CA ASN A 133 10.69 -10.71 10.05
C ASN A 133 10.49 -10.20 11.48
N THR A 134 10.75 -11.06 12.45
CA THR A 134 10.59 -10.74 13.88
C THR A 134 11.71 -9.84 14.44
N ASP A 135 12.82 -9.75 13.72
CA ASP A 135 13.99 -8.93 14.06
C ASP A 135 13.84 -7.44 13.69
N ILE A 136 12.73 -7.08 13.04
CA ILE A 136 12.44 -5.68 12.72
C ILE A 136 11.10 -5.24 13.34
N GLN A 137 11.07 -4.04 13.88
CA GLN A 137 9.85 -3.37 14.32
C GLN A 137 9.43 -2.35 13.26
N THR A 138 8.23 -2.50 12.72
CA THR A 138 7.64 -1.56 11.77
C THR A 138 6.40 -0.90 12.34
N ALA A 139 6.19 0.36 12.00
CA ALA A 139 4.95 1.09 12.28
C ALA A 139 4.89 2.33 11.38
N SER A 140 3.69 2.69 10.90
CA SER A 140 3.46 3.97 10.24
C SER A 140 3.62 5.12 11.23
N LEU A 141 4.35 6.17 10.87
CA LEU A 141 4.55 7.36 11.70
C LEU A 141 3.65 8.51 11.24
N ASP A 142 3.49 8.65 9.94
CA ASP A 142 2.56 9.57 9.29
C ASP A 142 1.99 8.94 8.01
N HIS A 143 1.05 9.60 7.38
CA HIS A 143 0.54 9.23 6.06
C HIS A 143 -0.08 10.46 5.41
N ALA A 144 0.34 10.78 4.20
CA ALA A 144 -0.23 11.86 3.39
C ALA A 144 -0.78 11.28 2.08
N LEU A 145 -1.94 11.78 1.63
CA LEU A 145 -2.63 11.29 0.44
C LEU A 145 -3.25 12.47 -0.32
N TRP A 146 -3.05 12.50 -1.64
CA TRP A 146 -3.62 13.47 -2.56
C TRP A 146 -4.46 12.75 -3.61
N PHE A 147 -5.65 13.27 -3.91
CA PHE A 147 -6.56 12.76 -4.93
C PHE A 147 -6.59 13.74 -6.10
N TYR A 148 -6.51 13.23 -7.33
CA TYR A 148 -6.45 14.04 -8.55
C TYR A 148 -7.67 13.81 -9.43
N HIS A 149 -7.98 12.57 -9.77
CA HIS A 149 -9.00 12.21 -10.73
C HIS A 149 -9.95 11.14 -10.20
N PRO A 150 -11.18 11.03 -10.74
CA PRO A 150 -12.08 9.92 -10.45
C PRO A 150 -11.51 8.56 -10.87
N TYR A 151 -11.85 7.51 -10.14
CA TYR A 151 -11.47 6.12 -10.38
C TYR A 151 -12.57 5.18 -9.91
N LYS A 152 -12.43 3.89 -10.21
CA LYS A 152 -13.26 2.81 -9.67
C LYS A 152 -12.40 1.90 -8.82
N ILE A 153 -12.74 1.76 -7.55
CA ILE A 153 -11.95 0.99 -6.59
C ILE A 153 -12.13 -0.53 -6.74
N ASP A 154 -13.22 -0.97 -7.38
CA ASP A 154 -13.50 -2.36 -7.74
C ASP A 154 -12.81 -2.80 -9.06
N ASP A 155 -12.25 -1.85 -9.81
CA ASP A 155 -11.30 -2.14 -10.88
C ASP A 155 -9.86 -2.12 -10.36
N TRP A 156 -8.91 -2.65 -11.14
CA TRP A 156 -7.52 -2.69 -10.79
C TRP A 156 -6.89 -1.28 -10.77
N LEU A 157 -6.24 -0.96 -9.66
CA LEU A 157 -5.37 0.21 -9.54
C LEU A 157 -3.92 -0.25 -9.39
N LEU A 158 -3.01 0.36 -10.14
CA LEU A 158 -1.57 0.14 -9.99
C LEU A 158 -1.01 1.10 -8.95
N PHE A 159 -0.45 0.55 -7.88
CA PHE A 159 0.35 1.27 -6.89
C PHE A 159 1.82 1.13 -7.27
N SER A 160 2.38 2.16 -7.86
CA SER A 160 3.81 2.25 -8.17
C SER A 160 4.51 2.94 -7.00
N GLN A 161 5.22 2.15 -6.22
CA GLN A 161 5.78 2.56 -4.92
C GLN A 161 7.30 2.54 -4.97
N HIS A 162 7.94 3.45 -4.22
CA HIS A 162 9.38 3.43 -4.04
C HIS A 162 9.79 4.07 -2.71
N SER A 163 10.96 3.71 -2.22
CA SER A 163 11.59 4.32 -1.05
C SER A 163 12.93 4.96 -1.46
N PRO A 164 13.06 6.28 -1.45
CA PRO A 164 14.32 6.95 -1.78
C PRO A 164 15.35 6.83 -0.65
N VAL A 165 14.91 6.59 0.59
CA VAL A 165 15.82 6.56 1.74
C VAL A 165 15.25 5.72 2.88
N THR A 166 16.14 4.95 3.50
CA THR A 166 15.98 4.35 4.82
C THR A 166 17.18 4.72 5.68
N GLY A 167 16.96 5.03 6.94
CA GLY A 167 18.04 5.41 7.87
C GLY A 167 17.51 5.85 9.22
N ALA A 168 18.36 5.85 10.23
CA ALA A 168 18.01 6.24 11.60
C ALA A 168 16.74 5.53 12.14
N GLY A 169 16.55 4.26 11.78
CA GLY A 169 15.40 3.43 12.18
C GLY A 169 14.07 3.81 11.48
N ARG A 170 14.12 4.51 10.35
CA ARG A 170 12.95 4.97 9.58
C ARG A 170 13.15 4.78 8.08
N GLY A 171 12.06 4.81 7.32
CA GLY A 171 12.06 4.82 5.86
C GLY A 171 10.98 5.74 5.32
N LEU A 172 11.31 6.54 4.30
CA LEU A 172 10.35 7.37 3.59
C LEU A 172 9.91 6.64 2.32
N ASN A 173 8.60 6.56 2.10
CA ASN A 173 8.01 5.82 0.99
C ASN A 173 7.01 6.69 0.24
N PHE A 174 6.98 6.53 -1.08
CA PHE A 174 6.06 7.23 -1.99
C PHE A 174 5.28 6.22 -2.82
N ALA A 175 4.07 6.59 -3.20
CA ALA A 175 3.27 5.87 -4.19
C ALA A 175 2.63 6.82 -5.18
N SER A 176 2.67 6.46 -6.46
CA SER A 176 1.79 6.98 -7.51
C SER A 176 0.76 5.91 -7.83
N ILE A 177 -0.52 6.28 -7.84
CA ILE A 177 -1.63 5.34 -7.98
C ILE A 177 -2.34 5.63 -9.31
N TYR A 178 -2.35 4.63 -10.19
CA TYR A 178 -2.89 4.75 -11.54
C TYR A 178 -4.09 3.83 -11.75
N THR A 179 -5.02 4.27 -12.56
CA THR A 179 -6.03 3.37 -13.14
C THR A 179 -5.38 2.40 -14.11
N ARG A 180 -6.09 1.35 -14.48
CA ARG A 180 -5.62 0.34 -15.43
C ARG A 180 -5.27 0.90 -16.82
N ASP A 181 -5.95 1.95 -17.25
CA ASP A 181 -5.71 2.67 -18.50
C ASP A 181 -4.61 3.75 -18.40
N GLY A 182 -3.95 3.85 -17.24
CA GLY A 182 -2.74 4.65 -17.05
C GLY A 182 -2.96 6.06 -16.51
N LYS A 183 -4.17 6.42 -16.06
CA LYS A 183 -4.45 7.74 -15.49
C LYS A 183 -4.00 7.81 -14.03
N LEU A 184 -3.18 8.80 -13.68
CA LEU A 184 -2.79 9.08 -12.30
C LEU A 184 -3.99 9.60 -11.50
N VAL A 185 -4.43 8.88 -10.47
CA VAL A 185 -5.63 9.22 -9.68
C VAL A 185 -5.32 9.70 -8.27
N ALA A 186 -4.20 9.26 -7.71
CA ALA A 186 -3.77 9.68 -6.37
C ALA A 186 -2.26 9.50 -6.19
N SER A 187 -1.71 10.18 -5.19
CA SER A 187 -0.34 9.93 -4.68
C SER A 187 -0.36 9.83 -3.17
N ALA A 188 0.51 8.97 -2.63
CA ALA A 188 0.70 8.83 -1.20
C ALA A 188 2.17 9.01 -0.81
N CYS A 189 2.39 9.45 0.42
CA CYS A 189 3.71 9.54 1.05
C CYS A 189 3.60 9.12 2.51
N GLN A 190 4.57 8.33 3.00
CA GLN A 190 4.56 7.84 4.37
C GLN A 190 5.98 7.68 4.92
N GLU A 191 6.24 8.24 6.08
CA GLU A 191 7.39 7.83 6.88
C GLU A 191 6.98 6.66 7.78
N GLY A 192 7.77 5.61 7.79
CA GLY A 192 7.58 4.44 8.64
C GLY A 192 8.76 4.17 9.56
N LEU A 193 8.48 3.71 10.78
CA LEU A 193 9.46 3.13 11.66
C LEU A 193 9.96 1.81 11.05
N MET A 194 11.28 1.63 11.00
CA MET A 194 11.97 0.41 10.53
C MET A 194 13.15 0.16 11.47
N ARG A 195 12.84 -0.25 12.69
CA ARG A 195 13.84 -0.39 13.76
C ARG A 195 14.25 -1.85 13.91
N GLU A 196 15.55 -2.13 13.84
CA GLU A 196 16.07 -3.43 14.23
C GLU A 196 15.84 -3.66 15.72
N ARG A 197 15.40 -4.87 16.06
CA ARG A 197 15.26 -5.32 17.45
C ARG A 197 16.60 -5.95 17.85
N SER A 198 17.18 -5.43 18.92
CA SER A 198 18.36 -6.01 19.58
C SER A 198 17.98 -7.22 20.42
#